data_89fe280f6cd5e94edafdb1968bac75cc
#
_entry.id   89fe280f6cd5e94edafdb1968bac75cc
#
_cell.length_a   1.000
_cell.length_b   1.000
_cell.length_c   1.000
_cell.angle_alpha   90.00
_cell.angle_beta   90.00
_cell.angle_gamma   90.00
#
_symmetry.space_group_name_H-M   'P 1'
#
loop_
_entity.id
_entity.type
_entity.pdbx_description
1 polymer ?
#
loop_
_entity_poly.entity_id
_entity_poly.type
_entity_poly.pdbx_seq_one_letter_code
_entity_poly.pdbx_strand_id
1 'polypeptide(L)'
;MSSLRIRFGTRSLIAAALTGLLVGSSASASAAVAPSASATGAASSSGAATNTAAARPYLVLGDSLSAGYQPGRGDDRSGGYVETVAAGLRRSGTPVRVTNLACTGESTATMRDGGRCRYRQGSQLRAATAFLRAHPDTTLVTVSLGANDLLRCVDRSRGTADSRCLGTQAAGLRPRLASTLRELRRAAPRARIIVLDYYDPSQAAAVLAPSQRGRGANAGLVRTKANVAVRGAARDAGARVAYVSEPFDEGWARRVDLPGHGRVPIRVARICTWTWMCSRGDIHPNDEGYRVIAGAVLESWQRRR
;
A
#
# COMPACT_ATOMS: atom_id res chain seq x y z
N MET A 1 35.30 -23.50 -32.59
CA MET A 1 35.25 -22.91 -33.92
C MET A 1 33.82 -23.07 -34.46
N SER A 2 33.23 -22.04 -34.85
CA SER A 2 32.06 -21.72 -35.66
C SER A 2 31.06 -20.83 -34.92
N SER A 3 31.24 -19.56 -35.22
CA SER A 3 30.33 -18.48 -34.85
C SER A 3 29.14 -18.43 -35.79
N LEU A 4 27.95 -18.39 -35.29
CA LEU A 4 26.76 -18.07 -36.13
C LEU A 4 26.23 -16.68 -35.70
N ARG A 5 26.47 -15.70 -36.57
CA ARG A 5 25.91 -14.35 -36.48
C ARG A 5 24.57 -14.33 -37.20
N ILE A 6 23.49 -13.95 -36.51
CA ILE A 6 22.22 -13.64 -37.16
C ILE A 6 22.03 -12.12 -37.19
N ARG A 7 21.83 -11.61 -38.39
CA ARG A 7 21.68 -10.18 -38.71
C ARG A 7 20.25 -9.70 -38.40
N PHE A 8 20.15 -8.54 -37.80
CA PHE A 8 18.93 -7.75 -37.72
C PHE A 8 18.61 -7.10 -39.05
N GLY A 9 17.41 -7.29 -39.53
CA GLY A 9 16.81 -6.60 -40.71
C GLY A 9 15.88 -5.50 -40.24
N THR A 10 16.29 -4.28 -40.50
CA THR A 10 15.46 -3.06 -40.43
C THR A 10 14.47 -3.04 -41.59
N ARG A 11 13.21 -2.72 -41.33
CA ARG A 11 12.29 -2.20 -42.35
C ARG A 11 11.52 -1.00 -41.84
N SER A 12 11.70 0.06 -42.62
CA SER A 12 11.16 1.41 -42.47
C SER A 12 9.69 1.53 -42.87
N LEU A 13 9.01 2.48 -42.25
CA LEU A 13 8.14 3.54 -42.76
C LEU A 13 7.12 3.24 -43.86
N ILE A 14 5.85 3.55 -43.60
CA ILE A 14 5.00 4.30 -44.58
C ILE A 14 4.08 5.24 -43.75
N ALA A 15 4.23 6.53 -44.05
CA ALA A 15 3.31 7.60 -43.70
C ALA A 15 2.23 7.70 -44.82
N ALA A 16 1.01 7.97 -44.44
CA ALA A 16 -0.02 8.44 -45.35
C ALA A 16 -0.79 9.60 -44.70
N ALA A 17 -0.54 10.75 -45.25
CA ALA A 17 -1.36 11.95 -45.10
C ALA A 17 -2.47 11.93 -46.14
N LEU A 18 -3.67 12.38 -45.77
CA LEU A 18 -4.68 12.83 -46.75
C LEU A 18 -5.50 13.98 -46.16
N THR A 19 -5.40 15.03 -46.92
CA THR A 19 -6.00 16.36 -46.91
C THR A 19 -7.51 16.39 -47.22
N GLY A 20 -8.19 17.38 -46.62
CA GLY A 20 -9.10 18.26 -47.36
C GLY A 20 -10.59 18.02 -47.20
N LEU A 21 -11.39 18.92 -46.76
CA LEU A 21 -12.09 19.94 -47.54
C LEU A 21 -12.99 20.85 -46.69
N LEU A 22 -12.92 22.14 -47.02
CA LEU A 22 -13.74 23.26 -46.55
C LEU A 22 -15.16 23.24 -47.20
N VAL A 23 -15.96 24.22 -46.73
CA VAL A 23 -17.22 24.82 -47.25
C VAL A 23 -18.43 24.44 -46.37
N GLY A 24 -19.23 25.33 -45.86
CA GLY A 24 -19.64 26.66 -46.27
C GLY A 24 -20.48 27.39 -45.20
N SER A 25 -20.37 28.67 -45.25
CA SER A 25 -21.12 29.67 -44.53
C SER A 25 -22.62 29.70 -44.91
N SER A 26 -23.47 29.99 -43.93
CA SER A 26 -24.74 30.64 -44.20
C SER A 26 -25.09 31.56 -43.02
N ALA A 27 -24.99 32.84 -43.28
CA ALA A 27 -25.54 33.89 -42.44
C ALA A 27 -27.04 34.07 -42.79
N SER A 28 -27.88 34.28 -41.82
CA SER A 28 -29.18 34.90 -42.02
C SER A 28 -29.56 35.76 -40.82
N ALA A 29 -30.06 36.89 -41.15
CA ALA A 29 -30.21 38.09 -40.35
C ALA A 29 -31.42 38.13 -39.43
N SER A 30 -31.25 38.89 -38.38
CA SER A 30 -32.13 39.85 -37.68
C SER A 30 -33.65 39.71 -37.69
N ALA A 31 -34.20 39.66 -36.50
CA ALA A 31 -35.39 40.44 -36.17
C ALA A 31 -35.30 40.87 -34.67
N ALA A 32 -35.20 42.19 -34.49
CA ALA A 32 -35.26 42.83 -33.19
C ALA A 32 -36.75 43.02 -32.81
N VAL A 33 -37.10 42.63 -31.57
CA VAL A 33 -38.29 43.15 -30.88
C VAL A 33 -37.89 43.41 -29.43
N ALA A 34 -37.93 44.65 -29.01
CA ALA A 34 -37.88 45.12 -27.62
C ALA A 34 -39.28 45.57 -27.15
N PRO A 35 -39.45 45.99 -25.88
CA PRO A 35 -39.30 45.26 -24.63
C PRO A 35 -40.64 45.20 -23.85
N SER A 36 -40.79 44.29 -22.94
CA SER A 36 -41.79 44.40 -21.89
C SER A 36 -41.13 44.17 -20.54
N ALA A 37 -41.09 45.22 -19.77
CA ALA A 37 -40.73 45.20 -18.38
C ALA A 37 -41.83 44.54 -17.57
N SER A 38 -41.48 43.60 -16.69
CA SER A 38 -42.16 43.43 -15.40
C SER A 38 -41.51 42.37 -14.52
N ALA A 39 -41.46 42.70 -13.27
CA ALA A 39 -41.37 41.89 -12.08
C ALA A 39 -39.94 41.40 -11.66
N THR A 40 -39.38 42.17 -10.79
CA THR A 40 -38.46 41.84 -9.72
C THR A 40 -38.90 40.57 -8.95
N GLY A 41 -38.31 39.44 -9.31
CA GLY A 41 -38.28 38.26 -8.46
C GLY A 41 -36.83 38.10 -7.99
N ALA A 42 -36.53 38.54 -6.79
CA ALA A 42 -35.28 38.23 -6.14
C ALA A 42 -35.24 36.72 -5.86
N ALA A 43 -34.73 35.95 -6.83
CA ALA A 43 -34.36 34.57 -6.60
C ALA A 43 -33.13 34.59 -5.67
N SER A 44 -33.40 34.41 -4.38
CA SER A 44 -32.35 34.04 -3.41
C SER A 44 -31.75 32.72 -3.88
N SER A 45 -30.66 32.82 -4.63
CA SER A 45 -29.79 31.68 -4.88
C SER A 45 -29.17 31.30 -3.53
N SER A 46 -29.84 30.42 -2.80
CA SER A 46 -29.22 29.65 -1.72
C SER A 46 -28.11 28.81 -2.36
N GLY A 47 -26.99 29.44 -2.58
CA GLY A 47 -25.75 28.71 -2.87
C GLY A 47 -25.54 27.77 -1.70
N ALA A 48 -25.89 26.49 -1.91
CA ALA A 48 -25.42 25.42 -1.03
C ALA A 48 -23.90 25.50 -1.03
N ALA A 49 -23.34 26.19 -0.03
CA ALA A 49 -21.92 26.15 0.24
C ALA A 49 -21.61 24.66 0.46
N THR A 50 -21.07 23.98 -0.55
CA THR A 50 -20.45 22.70 -0.40
C THR A 50 -19.29 22.93 0.55
N ASN A 51 -19.56 22.66 1.84
CA ASN A 51 -18.56 22.73 2.91
C ASN A 51 -17.56 21.58 2.64
N THR A 52 -16.65 21.79 1.69
CA THR A 52 -15.54 20.89 1.41
C THR A 52 -14.61 21.00 2.60
N ALA A 53 -14.83 20.09 3.59
CA ALA A 53 -13.96 19.99 4.75
C ALA A 53 -12.51 19.94 4.27
N ALA A 54 -11.66 20.81 4.82
CA ALA A 54 -10.24 20.86 4.47
C ALA A 54 -9.59 19.48 4.66
N ALA A 55 -8.81 19.05 3.67
CA ALA A 55 -8.13 17.75 3.71
C ALA A 55 -7.14 17.70 4.87
N ARG A 56 -7.35 16.77 5.82
CA ARG A 56 -6.53 16.59 7.02
C ARG A 56 -5.35 15.65 6.76
N PRO A 57 -4.24 15.79 7.49
CA PRO A 57 -3.06 14.96 7.27
C PRO A 57 -3.33 13.47 7.54
N TYR A 58 -2.81 12.64 6.64
CA TYR A 58 -2.67 11.19 6.77
C TYR A 58 -1.19 10.84 6.62
N LEU A 59 -0.57 10.36 7.69
CA LEU A 59 0.84 9.96 7.73
C LEU A 59 0.98 8.45 7.53
N VAL A 60 1.86 8.07 6.61
CA VAL A 60 2.16 6.67 6.28
C VAL A 60 3.59 6.36 6.66
N LEU A 61 3.78 5.28 7.41
CA LEU A 61 5.06 4.86 7.98
C LEU A 61 5.29 3.36 7.75
N GLY A 62 6.56 2.97 7.82
CA GLY A 62 6.94 1.58 7.86
C GLY A 62 7.82 1.15 6.69
N ASP A 63 7.59 -0.07 6.22
CA ASP A 63 8.44 -0.79 5.27
C ASP A 63 7.92 -0.72 3.81
N SER A 64 8.29 -1.73 3.00
CA SER A 64 7.94 -1.83 1.58
C SER A 64 6.44 -1.88 1.31
N LEU A 65 5.63 -2.46 2.22
CA LEU A 65 4.16 -2.47 2.03
C LEU A 65 3.61 -1.05 2.06
N SER A 66 4.06 -0.24 3.01
CA SER A 66 3.67 1.17 3.12
C SER A 66 4.31 2.05 2.04
N ALA A 67 5.50 1.69 1.55
CA ALA A 67 6.16 2.40 0.47
C ALA A 67 5.56 2.09 -0.91
N GLY A 68 4.59 1.17 -1.01
CA GLY A 68 3.98 0.79 -2.29
C GLY A 68 4.95 0.09 -3.25
N TYR A 69 5.92 -0.66 -2.71
CA TYR A 69 6.99 -1.27 -3.51
C TYR A 69 6.44 -2.21 -4.59
N GLN A 70 6.99 -2.08 -5.80
CA GLN A 70 6.73 -2.96 -6.94
C GLN A 70 8.06 -3.49 -7.51
N PRO A 71 8.17 -4.83 -7.76
CA PRO A 71 9.39 -5.41 -8.34
C PRO A 71 9.72 -4.77 -9.69
N GLY A 72 10.96 -4.30 -9.83
CA GLY A 72 11.47 -3.63 -11.04
C GLY A 72 11.10 -2.16 -11.17
N ARG A 73 10.22 -1.62 -10.29
CA ARG A 73 9.83 -0.20 -10.26
C ARG A 73 10.24 0.52 -8.98
N GLY A 74 10.47 -0.24 -7.89
CA GLY A 74 10.83 0.32 -6.58
C GLY A 74 9.62 0.84 -5.80
N ASP A 75 9.87 1.82 -4.92
CA ASP A 75 8.87 2.45 -4.06
C ASP A 75 7.95 3.38 -4.88
N ASP A 76 6.64 3.16 -4.77
CA ASP A 76 5.60 4.08 -5.25
C ASP A 76 4.81 4.62 -4.05
N ARG A 77 5.35 5.67 -3.43
CA ARG A 77 4.79 6.26 -2.21
C ARG A 77 3.45 6.96 -2.40
N SER A 78 3.05 7.20 -3.64
CA SER A 78 1.73 7.74 -4.00
C SER A 78 0.70 6.64 -4.24
N GLY A 79 1.15 5.45 -4.67
CA GLY A 79 0.33 4.28 -4.99
C GLY A 79 0.20 3.28 -3.85
N GLY A 80 0.25 2.00 -4.22
CA GLY A 80 0.06 0.89 -3.28
C GLY A 80 -1.32 0.94 -2.60
N TYR A 81 -1.41 0.51 -1.34
CA TYR A 81 -2.69 0.59 -0.59
C TYR A 81 -3.07 2.02 -0.20
N VAL A 82 -2.12 2.93 -0.18
CA VAL A 82 -2.26 4.27 0.41
C VAL A 82 -3.23 5.13 -0.39
N GLU A 83 -3.13 5.12 -1.71
CA GLU A 83 -4.05 5.84 -2.60
C GLU A 83 -5.49 5.34 -2.43
N THR A 84 -5.69 4.02 -2.42
CA THR A 84 -7.00 3.40 -2.24
C THR A 84 -7.62 3.76 -0.89
N VAL A 85 -6.82 3.79 0.19
CA VAL A 85 -7.26 4.23 1.52
C VAL A 85 -7.65 5.70 1.48
N ALA A 86 -6.83 6.59 0.91
CA ALA A 86 -7.13 8.01 0.81
C ALA A 86 -8.41 8.27 0.00
N ALA A 87 -8.60 7.56 -1.12
CA ALA A 87 -9.81 7.63 -1.91
C ALA A 87 -11.05 7.12 -1.13
N GLY A 88 -10.92 6.03 -0.38
CA GLY A 88 -11.98 5.50 0.48
C GLY A 88 -12.40 6.48 1.58
N LEU A 89 -11.42 7.09 2.25
CA LEU A 89 -11.68 8.13 3.26
C LEU A 89 -12.37 9.36 2.68
N ARG A 90 -11.96 9.80 1.50
CA ARG A 90 -12.61 10.91 0.79
C ARG A 90 -14.06 10.60 0.47
N ARG A 91 -14.37 9.40 -0.05
CA ARG A 91 -15.75 8.96 -0.32
C ARG A 91 -16.61 8.88 0.94
N SER A 92 -16.00 8.59 2.10
CA SER A 92 -16.70 8.59 3.41
C SER A 92 -16.78 9.96 4.09
N GLY A 93 -16.51 11.05 3.38
CA GLY A 93 -16.57 12.41 3.92
C GLY A 93 -15.38 12.81 4.80
N THR A 94 -14.28 12.06 4.76
CA THR A 94 -13.04 12.37 5.50
C THR A 94 -11.88 12.61 4.53
N PRO A 95 -11.82 13.75 3.83
CA PRO A 95 -10.75 14.02 2.88
C PRO A 95 -9.40 14.10 3.60
N VAL A 96 -8.38 13.46 3.03
CA VAL A 96 -7.04 13.43 3.60
C VAL A 96 -5.97 13.86 2.59
N ARG A 97 -4.90 14.49 3.11
CA ARG A 97 -3.66 14.78 2.41
C ARG A 97 -2.59 13.81 2.91
N VAL A 98 -2.10 12.98 2.01
CA VAL A 98 -1.11 11.93 2.33
C VAL A 98 0.30 12.51 2.42
N THR A 99 1.03 12.10 3.47
CA THR A 99 2.48 12.19 3.57
C THR A 99 3.02 10.79 3.83
N ASN A 100 3.80 10.24 2.88
CA ASN A 100 4.35 8.90 2.97
C ASN A 100 5.86 8.96 3.25
N LEU A 101 6.25 8.59 4.48
CA LEU A 101 7.64 8.50 4.92
C LEU A 101 8.17 7.06 4.91
N ALA A 102 7.39 6.08 4.44
CA ALA A 102 7.80 4.68 4.45
C ALA A 102 9.04 4.42 3.58
N CYS A 103 9.74 3.34 3.89
CA CYS A 103 11.03 3.01 3.30
C CYS A 103 11.18 1.49 3.15
N THR A 104 11.38 1.01 1.94
CA THR A 104 11.59 -0.42 1.67
C THR A 104 12.74 -0.99 2.49
N GLY A 105 12.47 -2.10 3.19
CA GLY A 105 13.43 -2.78 4.06
C GLY A 105 13.55 -2.19 5.47
N GLU A 106 12.69 -1.23 5.86
CA GLU A 106 12.67 -0.67 7.22
C GLU A 106 12.36 -1.74 8.26
N SER A 107 13.04 -1.69 9.39
CA SER A 107 12.83 -2.53 10.57
C SER A 107 12.54 -1.68 11.79
N THR A 108 12.11 -2.30 12.90
CA THR A 108 11.87 -1.54 14.13
C THR A 108 13.13 -0.84 14.67
N ALA A 109 14.31 -1.41 14.46
CA ALA A 109 15.58 -0.81 14.83
C ALA A 109 15.90 0.39 13.92
N THR A 110 15.93 0.18 12.59
CA THR A 110 16.31 1.24 11.65
C THR A 110 15.28 2.38 11.60
N MET A 111 14.00 2.11 11.83
CA MET A 111 12.99 3.15 11.97
C MET A 111 13.32 4.12 13.13
N ARG A 112 13.84 3.61 14.24
CA ARG A 112 14.22 4.38 15.42
C ARG A 112 15.58 5.05 15.25
N ASP A 113 16.58 4.27 14.82
CA ASP A 113 17.99 4.65 14.87
C ASP A 113 18.47 5.27 13.54
N GLY A 114 17.74 5.04 12.46
CA GLY A 114 18.12 5.46 11.10
C GLY A 114 18.97 4.41 10.38
N GLY A 115 19.61 4.81 9.29
CA GLY A 115 20.56 3.99 8.54
C GLY A 115 19.96 3.20 7.38
N ARG A 116 18.62 3.08 7.26
CA ARG A 116 18.01 2.41 6.10
C ARG A 116 17.71 3.39 4.96
N CYS A 117 16.94 4.42 5.23
CA CYS A 117 16.71 5.53 4.31
C CYS A 117 17.19 6.85 4.90
N ARG A 118 17.37 7.84 4.05
CA ARG A 118 17.82 9.17 4.48
C ARG A 118 16.64 10.03 4.86
N TYR A 119 16.64 10.54 6.10
CA TYR A 119 15.71 11.54 6.61
C TYR A 119 16.50 12.72 7.16
N ARG A 120 16.04 13.94 6.92
CA ARG A 120 16.68 15.16 7.47
C ARG A 120 16.77 15.11 9.00
N GLN A 121 15.82 14.45 9.64
CA GLN A 121 15.75 14.24 11.09
C GLN A 121 16.60 13.05 11.59
N GLY A 122 17.28 12.34 10.69
CA GLY A 122 18.16 11.20 10.98
C GLY A 122 17.47 9.83 10.97
N SER A 123 16.16 9.75 11.26
CA SER A 123 15.41 8.48 11.20
C SER A 123 13.95 8.69 10.80
N GLN A 124 13.28 7.60 10.37
CA GLN A 124 11.86 7.66 10.00
C GLN A 124 11.01 8.08 11.22
N LEU A 125 11.28 7.56 12.42
CA LEU A 125 10.53 7.91 13.62
C LEU A 125 10.70 9.38 14.00
N ARG A 126 11.92 9.93 13.93
CA ARG A 126 12.15 11.36 14.19
C ARG A 126 11.47 12.24 13.15
N ALA A 127 11.50 11.84 11.88
CA ALA A 127 10.77 12.54 10.82
C ALA A 127 9.25 12.51 11.07
N ALA A 128 8.72 11.34 11.45
CA ALA A 128 7.31 11.16 11.77
C ALA A 128 6.88 12.01 12.97
N THR A 129 7.64 12.03 14.06
CA THR A 129 7.31 12.83 15.25
C THR A 129 7.41 14.33 14.99
N ALA A 130 8.38 14.77 14.19
CA ALA A 130 8.46 16.16 13.74
C ALA A 130 7.24 16.57 12.91
N PHE A 131 6.85 15.71 11.94
CA PHE A 131 5.65 15.92 11.15
C PHE A 131 4.39 16.02 12.01
N LEU A 132 4.19 15.07 12.94
CA LEU A 132 2.99 15.01 13.79
C LEU A 132 2.87 16.22 14.72
N ARG A 133 3.98 16.74 15.24
CA ARG A 133 3.99 17.97 16.05
C ARG A 133 3.62 19.20 15.23
N ALA A 134 4.06 19.25 13.97
CA ALA A 134 3.71 20.35 13.05
C ALA A 134 2.25 20.24 12.54
N HIS A 135 1.63 19.05 12.61
CA HIS A 135 0.28 18.77 12.12
C HIS A 135 -0.58 18.11 13.21
N PRO A 136 -0.97 18.84 14.27
CA PRO A 136 -1.72 18.29 15.41
C PRO A 136 -3.14 17.83 15.04
N ASP A 137 -3.62 18.21 13.85
CA ASP A 137 -4.89 17.81 13.24
C ASP A 137 -4.77 16.49 12.44
N THR A 138 -3.62 15.81 12.45
CA THR A 138 -3.42 14.51 11.78
C THR A 138 -4.53 13.54 12.19
N THR A 139 -5.22 13.00 11.17
CA THR A 139 -6.40 12.17 11.40
C THR A 139 -6.08 10.67 11.42
N LEU A 140 -5.11 10.25 10.60
CA LEU A 140 -4.72 8.85 10.43
C LEU A 140 -3.21 8.71 10.39
N VAL A 141 -2.70 7.68 11.06
CA VAL A 141 -1.34 7.17 10.91
C VAL A 141 -1.43 5.68 10.61
N THR A 142 -0.88 5.20 9.50
CA THR A 142 -0.73 3.77 9.22
C THR A 142 0.72 3.35 9.35
N VAL A 143 0.96 2.14 9.86
CA VAL A 143 2.30 1.60 10.11
C VAL A 143 2.35 0.14 9.67
N SER A 144 3.19 -0.22 8.69
CA SER A 144 3.59 -1.59 8.42
C SER A 144 5.04 -1.78 8.84
N LEU A 145 5.29 -2.53 9.91
CA LEU A 145 6.63 -2.64 10.48
C LEU A 145 6.80 -3.92 11.30
N GLY A 146 7.89 -4.66 11.06
CA GLY A 146 8.26 -5.84 11.85
C GLY A 146 8.67 -7.05 11.04
N ALA A 147 8.20 -7.21 9.79
CA ALA A 147 8.61 -8.34 8.96
C ALA A 147 10.11 -8.35 8.70
N ASN A 148 10.71 -7.19 8.42
CA ASN A 148 12.14 -7.08 8.12
C ASN A 148 13.05 -7.35 9.33
N ASP A 149 12.55 -7.22 10.56
CA ASP A 149 13.26 -7.64 11.77
C ASP A 149 13.55 -9.14 11.73
N LEU A 150 12.63 -9.94 11.21
CA LEU A 150 12.71 -11.40 11.14
C LEU A 150 13.30 -11.89 9.81
N LEU A 151 13.00 -11.21 8.70
CA LEU A 151 13.49 -11.60 7.36
C LEU A 151 15.01 -11.55 7.25
N ARG A 152 15.70 -10.79 8.09
CA ARG A 152 17.19 -10.80 8.17
C ARG A 152 17.75 -12.13 8.66
N CYS A 153 16.94 -12.95 9.35
CA CYS A 153 17.33 -14.27 9.84
C CYS A 153 17.12 -15.38 8.80
N VAL A 154 16.67 -15.04 7.59
CA VAL A 154 16.36 -16.00 6.52
C VAL A 154 17.39 -15.87 5.41
N ASP A 155 18.09 -16.96 5.13
CA ASP A 155 18.88 -17.11 3.92
C ASP A 155 17.95 -17.47 2.76
N ARG A 156 17.63 -16.46 1.94
CA ARG A 156 16.72 -16.62 0.80
C ARG A 156 17.30 -17.48 -0.33
N SER A 157 18.62 -17.62 -0.40
CA SER A 157 19.28 -18.43 -1.43
C SER A 157 19.17 -19.92 -1.11
N ARG A 158 19.27 -20.27 0.17
CA ARG A 158 19.15 -21.66 0.68
C ARG A 158 17.74 -22.01 1.17
N GLY A 159 16.86 -21.02 1.37
CA GLY A 159 15.55 -21.23 1.96
C GLY A 159 15.61 -21.68 3.44
N THR A 160 16.70 -21.35 4.15
CA THR A 160 16.91 -21.71 5.55
C THR A 160 16.71 -20.51 6.47
N ALA A 161 16.32 -20.77 7.72
CA ALA A 161 16.19 -19.74 8.74
C ALA A 161 17.03 -20.09 9.96
N ASP A 162 17.76 -19.11 10.47
CA ASP A 162 18.47 -19.21 11.76
C ASP A 162 17.46 -19.08 12.91
N SER A 163 17.19 -20.20 13.58
CA SER A 163 16.23 -20.28 14.67
C SER A 163 16.60 -19.42 15.88
N ARG A 164 17.89 -19.29 16.20
CA ARG A 164 18.37 -18.44 17.30
C ARG A 164 18.14 -16.97 16.97
N CYS A 165 18.54 -16.56 15.76
CA CYS A 165 18.28 -15.21 15.27
C CYS A 165 16.78 -14.89 15.31
N LEU A 166 15.92 -15.77 14.76
CA LEU A 166 14.46 -15.59 14.79
C LEU A 166 13.90 -15.46 16.20
N GLY A 167 14.41 -16.28 17.16
CA GLY A 167 14.02 -16.18 18.56
C GLY A 167 14.36 -14.83 19.17
N THR A 168 15.59 -14.38 19.01
CA THR A 168 16.10 -13.09 19.51
C THR A 168 15.34 -11.91 18.90
N GLN A 169 15.19 -11.90 17.55
CA GLN A 169 14.49 -10.80 16.87
C GLN A 169 13.02 -10.75 17.25
N ALA A 170 12.33 -11.91 17.32
CA ALA A 170 10.92 -11.96 17.71
C ALA A 170 10.69 -11.48 19.14
N ALA A 171 11.56 -11.83 20.09
CA ALA A 171 11.46 -11.38 21.48
C ALA A 171 11.57 -9.85 21.60
N GLY A 172 12.47 -9.23 20.81
CA GLY A 172 12.66 -7.78 20.81
C GLY A 172 11.63 -7.00 19.99
N LEU A 173 10.94 -7.63 19.04
CA LEU A 173 10.04 -6.95 18.10
C LEU A 173 8.87 -6.24 18.80
N ARG A 174 8.11 -6.97 19.63
CA ARG A 174 6.93 -6.41 20.32
C ARG A 174 7.28 -5.18 21.18
N PRO A 175 8.27 -5.21 22.08
CA PRO A 175 8.57 -4.03 22.90
C PRO A 175 9.10 -2.84 22.08
N ARG A 176 9.93 -3.08 21.05
CA ARG A 176 10.41 -2.00 20.16
C ARG A 176 9.27 -1.33 19.39
N LEU A 177 8.40 -2.13 18.78
CA LEU A 177 7.24 -1.59 18.04
C LEU A 177 6.27 -0.88 18.99
N ALA A 178 5.96 -1.45 20.15
CA ALA A 178 5.09 -0.81 21.14
C ALA A 178 5.67 0.54 21.61
N SER A 179 6.99 0.63 21.82
CA SER A 179 7.67 1.89 22.15
C SER A 179 7.50 2.93 21.05
N THR A 180 7.71 2.53 19.78
CA THR A 180 7.50 3.37 18.60
C THR A 180 6.06 3.89 18.52
N LEU A 181 5.08 3.01 18.67
CA LEU A 181 3.66 3.38 18.60
C LEU A 181 3.25 4.33 19.75
N ARG A 182 3.78 4.13 20.96
CA ARG A 182 3.55 5.06 22.08
C ARG A 182 4.15 6.44 21.81
N GLU A 183 5.31 6.51 21.16
CA GLU A 183 5.93 7.79 20.79
C GLU A 183 5.09 8.52 19.73
N LEU A 184 4.60 7.82 18.72
CA LEU A 184 3.65 8.36 17.73
C LEU A 184 2.34 8.84 18.40
N ARG A 185 1.81 8.07 19.35
CA ARG A 185 0.61 8.42 20.11
C ARG A 185 0.80 9.71 20.93
N ARG A 186 1.98 9.87 21.57
CA ARG A 186 2.30 11.11 22.31
C ARG A 186 2.40 12.32 21.37
N ALA A 187 2.94 12.13 20.15
CA ALA A 187 3.05 13.20 19.17
C ALA A 187 1.71 13.57 18.51
N ALA A 188 0.77 12.61 18.41
CA ALA A 188 -0.55 12.81 17.80
C ALA A 188 -1.64 12.10 18.64
N PRO A 189 -2.04 12.64 19.79
CA PRO A 189 -2.95 11.97 20.71
C PRO A 189 -4.36 11.73 20.14
N ARG A 190 -4.79 12.55 19.19
CA ARG A 190 -6.10 12.45 18.52
C ARG A 190 -6.08 11.61 17.25
N ALA A 191 -4.92 11.33 16.66
CA ALA A 191 -4.82 10.54 15.45
C ALA A 191 -5.26 9.09 15.67
N ARG A 192 -5.93 8.51 14.69
CA ARG A 192 -6.14 7.07 14.66
C ARG A 192 -4.87 6.39 14.15
N ILE A 193 -4.25 5.57 14.99
CA ILE A 193 -3.06 4.80 14.62
C ILE A 193 -3.52 3.38 14.27
N ILE A 194 -3.24 2.93 13.04
CA ILE A 194 -3.57 1.60 12.53
C ILE A 194 -2.27 0.90 12.12
N VAL A 195 -2.00 -0.25 12.74
CA VAL A 195 -0.84 -1.08 12.43
C VAL A 195 -1.30 -2.22 11.53
N LEU A 196 -0.57 -2.50 10.46
CA LEU A 196 -0.87 -3.59 9.54
C LEU A 196 -0.16 -4.86 10.03
N ASP A 197 -0.88 -5.99 10.05
CA ASP A 197 -0.26 -7.30 10.10
C ASP A 197 0.09 -7.80 8.69
N TYR A 198 0.57 -9.04 8.53
CA TYR A 198 1.13 -9.54 7.28
C TYR A 198 0.43 -10.82 6.81
N TYR A 199 0.19 -10.95 5.50
CA TYR A 199 -0.19 -12.19 4.84
C TYR A 199 1.00 -13.16 4.75
N ASP A 200 0.76 -14.41 4.32
CA ASP A 200 1.75 -15.48 4.27
C ASP A 200 2.08 -15.91 2.82
N PRO A 201 3.15 -15.38 2.21
CA PRO A 201 3.55 -15.80 0.86
C PRO A 201 3.94 -17.27 0.74
N SER A 202 4.31 -17.95 1.86
CA SER A 202 4.71 -19.36 1.84
C SER A 202 3.58 -20.30 1.47
N GLN A 203 2.33 -19.86 1.57
CA GLN A 203 1.16 -20.64 1.16
C GLN A 203 1.20 -21.07 -0.31
N ALA A 204 1.91 -20.32 -1.16
CA ALA A 204 2.10 -20.66 -2.56
C ALA A 204 3.24 -21.68 -2.80
N ALA A 205 3.96 -22.12 -1.78
CA ALA A 205 5.16 -22.97 -1.94
C ALA A 205 4.92 -24.23 -2.78
N ALA A 206 3.73 -24.83 -2.67
CA ALA A 206 3.38 -26.05 -3.42
C ALA A 206 3.30 -25.86 -4.95
N VAL A 207 3.02 -24.62 -5.41
CA VAL A 207 2.88 -24.30 -6.84
C VAL A 207 4.07 -23.51 -7.40
N LEU A 208 5.05 -23.16 -6.55
CA LEU A 208 6.24 -22.46 -6.98
C LEU A 208 7.20 -23.39 -7.74
N ALA A 209 7.87 -22.85 -8.74
CA ALA A 209 9.01 -23.51 -9.39
C ALA A 209 10.11 -23.83 -8.36
N PRO A 210 10.89 -24.91 -8.52
CA PRO A 210 11.96 -25.28 -7.57
C PRO A 210 12.90 -24.14 -7.21
N SER A 211 13.27 -23.31 -8.18
CA SER A 211 14.12 -22.13 -8.00
C SER A 211 13.51 -21.01 -7.13
N GLN A 212 12.19 -21.02 -6.96
CA GLN A 212 11.45 -20.01 -6.20
C GLN A 212 11.05 -20.48 -4.79
N ARG A 213 11.02 -21.80 -4.55
CA ARG A 213 10.55 -22.40 -3.29
C ARG A 213 11.34 -21.91 -2.07
N GLY A 214 12.66 -21.78 -2.21
CA GLY A 214 13.51 -21.28 -1.13
C GLY A 214 13.18 -19.86 -0.67
N ARG A 215 12.69 -19.02 -1.57
CA ARG A 215 12.30 -17.62 -1.26
C ARG A 215 11.08 -17.53 -0.36
N GLY A 216 10.16 -18.49 -0.47
CA GLY A 216 8.95 -18.58 0.36
C GLY A 216 9.06 -19.47 1.59
N ALA A 217 10.06 -20.34 1.67
CA ALA A 217 10.11 -21.48 2.59
C ALA A 217 9.88 -21.11 4.07
N ASN A 218 10.42 -20.00 4.55
CA ASN A 218 10.28 -19.59 5.94
C ASN A 218 9.33 -18.39 6.15
N ALA A 219 8.64 -17.95 5.11
CA ALA A 219 7.76 -16.79 5.21
C ALA A 219 6.61 -17.02 6.20
N GLY A 220 6.06 -18.24 6.29
CA GLY A 220 5.01 -18.59 7.25
C GLY A 220 5.45 -18.46 8.70
N LEU A 221 6.67 -18.91 9.03
CA LEU A 221 7.23 -18.77 10.37
C LEU A 221 7.49 -17.29 10.69
N VAL A 222 8.07 -16.56 9.74
CA VAL A 222 8.29 -15.10 9.86
C VAL A 222 6.95 -14.39 10.08
N ARG A 223 5.94 -14.67 9.25
CA ARG A 223 4.60 -14.09 9.38
C ARG A 223 3.98 -14.36 10.74
N THR A 224 4.01 -15.62 11.20
CA THR A 224 3.39 -15.99 12.48
C THR A 224 4.03 -15.23 13.64
N LYS A 225 5.36 -15.19 13.71
CA LYS A 225 6.08 -14.46 14.77
C LYS A 225 5.88 -12.94 14.65
N ALA A 226 5.90 -12.39 13.43
CA ALA A 226 5.66 -10.97 13.19
C ALA A 226 4.25 -10.57 13.63
N ASN A 227 3.21 -11.32 13.23
CA ASN A 227 1.83 -10.97 13.52
C ASN A 227 1.50 -11.05 15.01
N VAL A 228 2.03 -12.05 15.74
CA VAL A 228 1.91 -12.10 17.20
C VAL A 228 2.51 -10.85 17.86
N ALA A 229 3.70 -10.45 17.44
CA ALA A 229 4.39 -9.27 17.98
C ALA A 229 3.69 -7.96 17.61
N VAL A 230 3.28 -7.82 16.33
CA VAL A 230 2.59 -6.61 15.81
C VAL A 230 1.25 -6.40 16.54
N ARG A 231 0.42 -7.45 16.61
CA ARG A 231 -0.88 -7.38 17.29
C ARG A 231 -0.71 -7.12 18.79
N GLY A 232 0.30 -7.72 19.41
CA GLY A 232 0.67 -7.46 20.80
C GLY A 232 1.11 -6.01 21.03
N ALA A 233 2.00 -5.49 20.20
CA ALA A 233 2.48 -4.11 20.28
C ALA A 233 1.35 -3.08 20.05
N ALA A 234 0.45 -3.35 19.10
CA ALA A 234 -0.73 -2.50 18.88
C ALA A 234 -1.60 -2.41 20.13
N ARG A 235 -1.88 -3.57 20.77
CA ARG A 235 -2.63 -3.63 22.05
C ARG A 235 -1.94 -2.84 23.14
N ASP A 236 -0.64 -3.03 23.33
CA ASP A 236 0.18 -2.37 24.38
C ASP A 236 0.24 -0.83 24.21
N ALA A 237 -0.02 -0.34 22.99
CA ALA A 237 0.04 1.09 22.66
C ALA A 237 -1.34 1.71 22.36
N GLY A 238 -2.43 0.97 22.53
CA GLY A 238 -3.78 1.44 22.19
C GLY A 238 -3.96 1.78 20.71
N ALA A 239 -3.22 1.11 19.83
CA ALA A 239 -3.38 1.22 18.40
C ALA A 239 -4.36 0.15 17.87
N ARG A 240 -4.92 0.38 16.68
CA ARG A 240 -5.76 -0.60 15.99
C ARG A 240 -4.91 -1.50 15.11
N VAL A 241 -5.46 -2.66 14.73
CA VAL A 241 -4.85 -3.57 13.77
C VAL A 241 -5.70 -3.60 12.51
N ALA A 242 -5.07 -3.43 11.35
CA ALA A 242 -5.62 -3.85 10.08
C ALA A 242 -5.18 -5.30 9.85
N TYR A 243 -6.13 -6.22 9.87
CA TYR A 243 -5.88 -7.65 9.73
C TYR A 243 -5.70 -8.01 8.25
N VAL A 244 -4.55 -7.64 7.70
CA VAL A 244 -4.19 -7.92 6.30
C VAL A 244 -4.13 -9.43 6.02
N SER A 245 -3.77 -10.25 7.02
CA SER A 245 -3.75 -11.70 6.89
C SER A 245 -5.12 -12.32 6.62
N GLU A 246 -6.21 -11.75 7.16
CA GLU A 246 -7.55 -12.36 7.12
C GLU A 246 -8.06 -12.57 5.68
N PRO A 247 -8.11 -11.55 4.79
CA PRO A 247 -8.61 -11.77 3.44
C PRO A 247 -7.76 -12.75 2.63
N PHE A 248 -6.48 -12.93 2.95
CA PHE A 248 -5.64 -13.95 2.30
C PHE A 248 -5.93 -15.36 2.79
N ASP A 249 -6.28 -15.53 4.07
CA ASP A 249 -6.47 -16.83 4.73
C ASP A 249 -7.95 -17.30 4.71
N GLU A 250 -8.91 -16.40 4.49
CA GLU A 250 -10.35 -16.69 4.53
C GLU A 250 -10.73 -17.80 3.54
N GLY A 251 -11.61 -18.70 3.98
CA GLY A 251 -12.10 -19.82 3.15
C GLY A 251 -11.03 -20.87 2.85
N TRP A 252 -10.09 -21.08 3.75
CA TRP A 252 -8.90 -21.94 3.57
C TRP A 252 -9.20 -23.35 3.05
N ALA A 253 -10.36 -23.93 3.37
CA ALA A 253 -10.78 -25.26 2.90
C ALA A 253 -11.31 -25.26 1.45
N ARG A 254 -11.70 -24.07 0.92
CA ARG A 254 -12.24 -23.94 -0.43
C ARG A 254 -11.13 -24.14 -1.46
N ARG A 255 -11.43 -24.90 -2.52
CA ARG A 255 -10.54 -25.08 -3.67
C ARG A 255 -11.10 -24.35 -4.89
N VAL A 256 -10.20 -23.72 -5.65
CA VAL A 256 -10.51 -22.98 -6.89
C VAL A 256 -9.54 -23.38 -7.98
N ASP A 257 -9.91 -23.17 -9.22
CA ASP A 257 -9.02 -23.40 -10.35
C ASP A 257 -8.05 -22.22 -10.47
N LEU A 258 -6.75 -22.51 -10.50
CA LEU A 258 -5.68 -21.55 -10.75
C LEU A 258 -5.06 -21.86 -12.11
N PRO A 259 -5.11 -20.95 -13.10
CA PRO A 259 -4.54 -21.18 -14.41
C PRO A 259 -3.09 -21.66 -14.35
N GLY A 260 -2.79 -22.74 -15.08
CA GLY A 260 -1.46 -23.38 -15.08
C GLY A 260 -1.14 -24.27 -13.86
N HIS A 261 -2.03 -24.33 -12.83
CA HIS A 261 -1.78 -25.09 -11.60
C HIS A 261 -2.94 -25.99 -11.16
N GLY A 262 -4.08 -25.98 -11.91
CA GLY A 262 -5.25 -26.79 -11.60
C GLY A 262 -5.95 -26.36 -10.30
N ARG A 263 -6.64 -27.31 -9.63
CA ARG A 263 -7.41 -27.03 -8.41
C ARG A 263 -6.52 -26.91 -7.17
N VAL A 264 -6.39 -25.69 -6.65
CA VAL A 264 -5.60 -25.37 -5.46
C VAL A 264 -6.46 -24.81 -4.32
N PRO A 265 -5.99 -24.83 -3.07
CA PRO A 265 -6.65 -24.09 -1.99
C PRO A 265 -6.75 -22.60 -2.34
N ILE A 266 -7.87 -21.95 -1.99
CA ILE A 266 -8.11 -20.54 -2.35
C ILE A 266 -7.02 -19.61 -1.82
N ARG A 267 -6.44 -19.91 -0.65
CA ARG A 267 -5.31 -19.13 -0.09
C ARG A 267 -4.08 -19.16 -1.01
N VAL A 268 -3.81 -20.29 -1.68
CA VAL A 268 -2.73 -20.42 -2.68
C VAL A 268 -3.04 -19.55 -3.88
N ALA A 269 -4.27 -19.66 -4.41
CA ALA A 269 -4.69 -18.83 -5.54
C ALA A 269 -4.59 -17.34 -5.23
N ARG A 270 -5.01 -16.91 -4.03
CA ARG A 270 -4.91 -15.50 -3.59
C ARG A 270 -3.47 -15.01 -3.54
N ILE A 271 -2.54 -15.79 -2.99
CA ILE A 271 -1.11 -15.41 -3.03
C ILE A 271 -0.63 -15.28 -4.47
N CYS A 272 -0.98 -16.21 -5.36
CA CYS A 272 -0.55 -16.16 -6.76
C CYS A 272 -1.17 -14.99 -7.54
N THR A 273 -2.43 -14.62 -7.26
CA THR A 273 -3.15 -13.58 -8.00
C THR A 273 -2.97 -12.17 -7.39
N TRP A 274 -2.73 -12.08 -6.08
CA TRP A 274 -2.63 -10.79 -5.37
C TRP A 274 -1.20 -10.37 -5.05
N THR A 275 -0.22 -11.23 -5.36
CA THR A 275 1.20 -10.92 -5.14
C THR A 275 2.04 -11.30 -6.34
N TRP A 276 3.28 -10.84 -6.36
CA TRP A 276 4.25 -11.24 -7.36
C TRP A 276 4.92 -12.59 -7.07
N MET A 277 4.43 -13.34 -6.05
CA MET A 277 5.11 -14.55 -5.58
C MET A 277 5.19 -15.62 -6.66
N CYS A 278 4.09 -15.95 -7.33
CA CYS A 278 4.06 -17.04 -8.31
C CYS A 278 4.69 -16.64 -9.66
N SER A 279 4.58 -15.38 -10.06
CA SER A 279 5.10 -14.92 -11.36
C SER A 279 6.57 -14.49 -11.32
N ARG A 280 7.05 -13.99 -10.17
CA ARG A 280 8.41 -13.40 -10.03
C ARG A 280 9.20 -13.93 -8.84
N GLY A 281 8.63 -14.80 -8.00
CA GLY A 281 9.23 -15.22 -6.73
C GLY A 281 9.42 -14.05 -5.75
N ASP A 282 8.57 -13.03 -5.85
CA ASP A 282 8.64 -11.83 -5.02
C ASP A 282 7.43 -11.77 -4.08
N ILE A 283 7.69 -11.50 -2.80
CA ILE A 283 6.68 -11.56 -1.74
C ILE A 283 5.73 -10.37 -1.70
N HIS A 284 5.98 -9.32 -2.47
CA HIS A 284 5.20 -8.09 -2.41
C HIS A 284 3.87 -8.20 -3.17
N PRO A 285 2.86 -7.41 -2.74
CA PRO A 285 1.57 -7.37 -3.43
C PRO A 285 1.71 -6.75 -4.83
N ASN A 286 0.88 -7.18 -5.75
CA ASN A 286 0.57 -6.43 -6.96
C ASN A 286 -0.57 -5.43 -6.67
N ASP A 287 -1.06 -4.74 -7.70
CA ASP A 287 -2.09 -3.71 -7.53
C ASP A 287 -3.38 -4.27 -6.92
N GLU A 288 -3.75 -5.53 -7.24
CA GLU A 288 -4.90 -6.19 -6.63
C GLU A 288 -4.66 -6.47 -5.15
N GLY A 289 -3.50 -7.02 -4.79
CA GLY A 289 -3.14 -7.25 -3.40
C GLY A 289 -3.11 -5.96 -2.58
N TYR A 290 -2.63 -4.87 -3.15
CA TYR A 290 -2.67 -3.57 -2.49
C TYR A 290 -4.11 -3.05 -2.28
N ARG A 291 -5.04 -3.33 -3.21
CA ARG A 291 -6.48 -3.01 -3.00
C ARG A 291 -7.07 -3.82 -1.85
N VAL A 292 -6.71 -5.10 -1.74
CA VAL A 292 -7.13 -5.97 -0.62
C VAL A 292 -6.59 -5.43 0.71
N ILE A 293 -5.30 -5.05 0.77
CA ILE A 293 -4.69 -4.45 1.96
C ILE A 293 -5.42 -3.15 2.35
N ALA A 294 -5.74 -2.31 1.37
CA ALA A 294 -6.49 -1.08 1.60
C ALA A 294 -7.87 -1.37 2.23
N GLY A 295 -8.55 -2.43 1.79
CA GLY A 295 -9.80 -2.91 2.37
C GLY A 295 -9.67 -3.17 3.88
N ALA A 296 -8.65 -3.91 4.30
CA ALA A 296 -8.38 -4.20 5.71
C ALA A 296 -8.10 -2.91 6.54
N VAL A 297 -7.40 -1.95 5.96
CA VAL A 297 -7.16 -0.65 6.61
C VAL A 297 -8.47 0.14 6.77
N LEU A 298 -9.29 0.21 5.72
CA LEU A 298 -10.58 0.91 5.74
C LEU A 298 -11.56 0.25 6.71
N GLU A 299 -11.60 -1.06 6.79
CA GLU A 299 -12.39 -1.78 7.78
C GLU A 299 -11.94 -1.45 9.21
N SER A 300 -10.63 -1.48 9.48
CA SER A 300 -10.08 -1.06 10.77
C SER A 300 -10.39 0.40 11.09
N TRP A 301 -10.44 1.27 10.08
CA TRP A 301 -10.87 2.66 10.23
C TRP A 301 -12.33 2.77 10.64
N GLN A 302 -13.24 1.98 10.06
CA GLN A 302 -14.69 2.06 10.31
C GLN A 302 -15.11 1.43 11.63
N ARG A 303 -14.40 0.43 12.15
CA ARG A 303 -14.72 -0.21 13.43
C ARG A 303 -14.84 0.86 14.53
N ARG A 304 -15.96 0.88 15.26
CA ARG A 304 -16.11 1.72 16.47
C ARG A 304 -15.23 1.12 17.60
N ARG A 305 -14.78 1.97 18.53
CA ARG A 305 -14.08 1.51 19.73
C ARG A 305 -15.02 0.73 20.62
#